data_ca3483feb1152209b0eb2e08cb2483f7
#
_entry.id   ca3483feb1152209b0eb2e08cb2483f7
#
_cell.length_a   1.000
_cell.length_b   1.000
_cell.length_c   1.000
_cell.angle_alpha   90.00
_cell.angle_beta   90.00
_cell.angle_gamma   90.00
#
_symmetry.space_group_name_H-M   'P 1'
#
loop_
_entity.id
_entity.type
_entity.pdbx_description
1 polymer ?
#
loop_
_entity_poly.entity_id
_entity_poly.type
_entity_poly.pdbx_seq_one_letter_code
_entity_poly.pdbx_strand_id
1 'polypeptide(L)'
;VVVLLHGWTATADLNWFASFAELGRHFRVVAPDHRGHGRGIRLKGSFRLEDCADDVAAIADVLDIPTFVPVGYSMGGTIAQLMWRRHESRVRGLVLCSTAGNFSTSREERLGFLGLSGLAALSRLTPAQARDWLTEQLYVQRKGEGLEPWAVQQLASHDWRHVLEAGGAIGAFNSLDWLPGIDVPVSVVLTLRDQVISLERQQRMLDLIPTARHWEFDAGHDAVWARSPDYVPVLLDACRAVVGASPGTTATAGAQ
;
A
#
# COMPACT_ATOMS: atom_id res chain seq x y z
N VAL A 1 -13.41 12.01 2.55
CA VAL A 1 -13.19 10.78 1.77
C VAL A 1 -11.84 10.20 2.13
N VAL A 2 -11.78 8.88 2.33
CA VAL A 2 -10.52 8.12 2.45
C VAL A 2 -10.41 7.16 1.27
N VAL A 3 -9.20 7.01 0.71
CA VAL A 3 -8.91 6.08 -0.39
C VAL A 3 -7.93 5.04 0.11
N LEU A 4 -8.37 3.78 0.21
CA LEU A 4 -7.60 2.69 0.77
C LEU A 4 -6.77 2.01 -0.32
N LEU A 5 -5.45 2.02 -0.17
CA LEU A 5 -4.48 1.52 -1.12
C LEU A 5 -3.82 0.25 -0.56
N HIS A 6 -4.06 -0.87 -1.21
CA HIS A 6 -3.63 -2.18 -0.73
C HIS A 6 -2.13 -2.45 -0.94
N GLY A 7 -1.60 -3.43 -0.22
CA GLY A 7 -0.23 -3.90 -0.32
C GLY A 7 0.05 -4.75 -1.57
N TRP A 8 1.34 -5.06 -1.77
CA TRP A 8 1.79 -5.97 -2.82
C TRP A 8 1.19 -7.37 -2.63
N THR A 9 0.86 -8.06 -3.70
CA THR A 9 0.21 -9.39 -3.69
C THR A 9 -1.15 -9.45 -2.99
N ALA A 10 -1.77 -8.32 -2.68
CA ALA A 10 -3.12 -8.25 -2.13
C ALA A 10 -4.10 -7.64 -3.13
N THR A 11 -5.37 -7.69 -2.80
CA THR A 11 -6.45 -6.92 -3.41
C THR A 11 -7.01 -5.94 -2.37
N ALA A 12 -7.82 -4.99 -2.79
CA ALA A 12 -8.52 -4.10 -1.87
C ALA A 12 -9.36 -4.90 -0.85
N ASP A 13 -10.09 -5.90 -1.35
CA ASP A 13 -10.89 -6.77 -0.49
C ASP A 13 -10.00 -7.56 0.49
N LEU A 14 -8.93 -8.22 0.00
CA LEU A 14 -8.06 -9.03 0.84
C LEU A 14 -7.33 -8.20 1.92
N ASN A 15 -6.91 -6.98 1.59
CA ASN A 15 -6.21 -6.11 2.53
C ASN A 15 -7.15 -5.46 3.55
N TRP A 16 -8.37 -5.07 3.14
CA TRP A 16 -9.18 -4.14 3.91
C TRP A 16 -10.54 -4.69 4.36
N PHE A 17 -10.88 -5.97 4.08
CA PHE A 17 -12.20 -6.54 4.37
C PHE A 17 -12.66 -6.28 5.82
N ALA A 18 -11.74 -6.39 6.78
CA ALA A 18 -12.04 -6.20 8.20
C ALA A 18 -12.23 -4.70 8.58
N SER A 19 -11.70 -3.78 7.76
CA SER A 19 -11.72 -2.34 8.02
C SER A 19 -12.91 -1.62 7.38
N PHE A 20 -13.52 -2.19 6.33
CA PHE A 20 -14.57 -1.51 5.56
C PHE A 20 -15.76 -1.09 6.41
N ALA A 21 -16.27 -1.98 7.25
CA ALA A 21 -17.47 -1.72 8.05
C ALA A 21 -17.25 -0.57 9.03
N GLU A 22 -16.12 -0.54 9.72
CA GLU A 22 -15.84 0.48 10.72
C GLU A 22 -15.47 1.82 10.07
N LEU A 23 -14.60 1.82 9.07
CA LEU A 23 -14.25 3.05 8.36
C LEU A 23 -15.45 3.66 7.63
N GLY A 24 -16.33 2.80 7.07
CA GLY A 24 -17.54 3.24 6.36
C GLY A 24 -18.58 3.93 7.25
N ARG A 25 -18.53 3.73 8.57
CA ARG A 25 -19.37 4.48 9.52
C ARG A 25 -18.95 5.93 9.70
N HIS A 26 -17.70 6.25 9.36
CA HIS A 26 -17.10 7.55 9.64
C HIS A 26 -16.69 8.31 8.38
N PHE A 27 -16.43 7.59 7.28
CA PHE A 27 -15.90 8.17 6.05
C PHE A 27 -16.61 7.61 4.82
N ARG A 28 -16.63 8.39 3.73
CA ARG A 28 -16.82 7.82 2.40
C ARG A 28 -15.52 7.10 2.03
N VAL A 29 -15.62 5.78 1.83
CA VAL A 29 -14.47 4.89 1.56
C VAL A 29 -14.45 4.53 0.08
N VAL A 30 -13.29 4.65 -0.55
CA VAL A 30 -12.98 4.15 -1.89
C VAL A 30 -11.79 3.21 -1.76
N ALA A 31 -11.87 2.03 -2.35
CA ALA A 31 -10.81 1.03 -2.25
C ALA A 31 -10.61 0.36 -3.62
N PRO A 32 -9.76 0.92 -4.49
CA PRO A 32 -9.48 0.34 -5.79
C PRO A 32 -8.49 -0.83 -5.68
N ASP A 33 -8.63 -1.81 -6.57
CA ASP A 33 -7.54 -2.72 -6.87
C ASP A 33 -6.53 -2.01 -7.78
N HIS A 34 -5.25 -2.05 -7.43
CA HIS A 34 -4.19 -1.49 -8.26
C HIS A 34 -4.06 -2.26 -9.58
N ARG A 35 -3.56 -1.59 -10.62
CA ARG A 35 -3.29 -2.24 -11.90
C ARG A 35 -2.51 -3.54 -11.72
N GLY A 36 -2.87 -4.59 -12.46
CA GLY A 36 -2.27 -5.91 -12.35
C GLY A 36 -2.72 -6.73 -11.14
N HIS A 37 -3.40 -6.15 -10.16
CA HIS A 37 -3.89 -6.83 -8.97
C HIS A 37 -5.41 -6.97 -9.01
N GLY A 38 -5.94 -8.07 -8.50
CA GLY A 38 -7.37 -8.29 -8.35
C GLY A 38 -8.17 -7.98 -9.63
N ARG A 39 -9.16 -7.10 -9.50
CA ARG A 39 -10.02 -6.57 -10.59
C ARG A 39 -9.43 -5.34 -11.28
N GLY A 40 -8.24 -4.89 -10.85
CA GLY A 40 -7.56 -3.72 -11.41
C GLY A 40 -7.24 -3.87 -12.91
N ILE A 41 -6.89 -2.76 -13.53
CA ILE A 41 -6.65 -2.65 -14.97
C ILE A 41 -5.57 -3.65 -15.44
N ARG A 42 -5.82 -4.31 -16.55
CA ARG A 42 -4.86 -5.18 -17.25
C ARG A 42 -4.26 -4.44 -18.44
N LEU A 43 -3.01 -4.05 -18.33
CA LEU A 43 -2.30 -3.31 -19.37
C LEU A 43 -1.22 -4.16 -20.03
N LYS A 44 -0.93 -3.85 -21.30
CA LYS A 44 0.20 -4.48 -22.03
C LYS A 44 1.55 -3.88 -21.61
N GLY A 45 1.57 -2.66 -21.07
CA GLY A 45 2.76 -1.94 -20.62
C GLY A 45 3.39 -2.54 -19.36
N SER A 46 4.53 -1.96 -18.94
CA SER A 46 5.18 -2.31 -17.68
C SER A 46 4.44 -1.67 -16.51
N PHE A 47 4.51 -2.31 -15.35
CA PHE A 47 3.98 -1.76 -14.11
C PHE A 47 4.87 -0.60 -13.59
N ARG A 48 4.23 0.47 -13.14
CA ARG A 48 4.88 1.59 -12.45
C ARG A 48 4.04 2.02 -11.27
N LEU A 49 4.68 2.34 -10.15
CA LEU A 49 3.99 2.84 -8.95
C LEU A 49 3.34 4.21 -9.20
N GLU A 50 3.99 5.06 -10.00
CA GLU A 50 3.48 6.37 -10.38
C GLU A 50 2.13 6.27 -11.12
N ASP A 51 2.03 5.29 -12.02
CA ASP A 51 0.78 5.07 -12.76
C ASP A 51 -0.36 4.61 -11.84
N CYS A 52 -0.06 3.90 -10.73
CA CYS A 52 -1.07 3.57 -9.73
C CYS A 52 -1.61 4.83 -9.03
N ALA A 53 -0.74 5.82 -8.76
CA ALA A 53 -1.16 7.09 -8.23
C ALA A 53 -2.04 7.86 -9.23
N ASP A 54 -1.66 7.88 -10.51
CA ASP A 54 -2.45 8.52 -11.57
C ASP A 54 -3.82 7.84 -11.75
N ASP A 55 -3.91 6.51 -11.64
CA ASP A 55 -5.18 5.76 -11.66
C ASP A 55 -6.10 6.18 -10.50
N VAL A 56 -5.55 6.35 -9.30
CA VAL A 56 -6.33 6.81 -8.13
C VAL A 56 -6.88 8.22 -8.36
N ALA A 57 -6.08 9.12 -8.93
CA ALA A 57 -6.53 10.46 -9.28
C ALA A 57 -7.68 10.42 -10.33
N ALA A 58 -7.54 9.59 -11.36
CA ALA A 58 -8.57 9.39 -12.38
C ALA A 58 -9.87 8.79 -11.82
N ILE A 59 -9.76 7.81 -10.89
CA ILE A 59 -10.93 7.26 -10.18
C ILE A 59 -11.61 8.35 -9.37
N ALA A 60 -10.85 9.19 -8.68
CA ALA A 60 -11.41 10.31 -7.90
C ALA A 60 -12.14 11.32 -8.79
N ASP A 61 -11.67 11.57 -10.02
CA ASP A 61 -12.35 12.42 -11.00
C ASP A 61 -13.69 11.81 -11.44
N VAL A 62 -13.71 10.52 -11.76
CA VAL A 62 -14.94 9.80 -12.15
C VAL A 62 -15.99 9.79 -11.03
N LEU A 63 -15.54 9.80 -9.76
CA LEU A 63 -16.40 9.77 -8.58
C LEU A 63 -16.76 11.16 -8.03
N ASP A 64 -16.40 12.23 -8.74
CA ASP A 64 -16.55 13.62 -8.31
C ASP A 64 -15.99 13.89 -6.90
N ILE A 65 -14.78 13.36 -6.65
CA ILE A 65 -14.07 13.54 -5.39
C ILE A 65 -12.93 14.55 -5.60
N PRO A 66 -13.10 15.83 -5.24
CA PRO A 66 -12.08 16.84 -5.48
C PRO A 66 -10.83 16.65 -4.61
N THR A 67 -11.00 16.22 -3.37
CA THR A 67 -9.89 15.98 -2.43
C THR A 67 -10.16 14.78 -1.54
N PHE A 68 -9.11 14.09 -1.12
CA PHE A 68 -9.20 12.89 -0.29
C PHE A 68 -7.94 12.66 0.55
N VAL A 69 -8.00 11.68 1.42
CA VAL A 69 -6.87 11.17 2.22
C VAL A 69 -6.51 9.78 1.73
N PRO A 70 -5.37 9.59 1.05
CA PRO A 70 -4.83 8.25 0.77
C PRO A 70 -4.43 7.55 2.06
N VAL A 71 -4.88 6.31 2.22
CA VAL A 71 -4.56 5.40 3.33
C VAL A 71 -3.84 4.20 2.73
N GLY A 72 -2.52 4.15 2.87
CA GLY A 72 -1.71 3.16 2.16
C GLY A 72 -1.07 2.15 3.09
N TYR A 73 -1.19 0.86 2.76
CA TYR A 73 -0.56 -0.25 3.46
C TYR A 73 0.58 -0.83 2.62
N SER A 74 1.79 -0.93 3.19
CA SER A 74 2.95 -1.52 2.49
C SER A 74 3.20 -0.85 1.13
N MET A 75 3.12 -1.55 0.00
CA MET A 75 3.16 -0.96 -1.35
C MET A 75 2.15 0.19 -1.51
N GLY A 76 0.93 0.06 -0.97
CA GLY A 76 -0.06 1.13 -0.99
C GLY A 76 0.43 2.40 -0.31
N GLY A 77 1.33 2.28 0.68
CA GLY A 77 1.98 3.43 1.31
C GLY A 77 2.95 4.16 0.38
N THR A 78 3.65 3.45 -0.51
CA THR A 78 4.47 4.11 -1.56
C THR A 78 3.59 4.87 -2.55
N ILE A 79 2.45 4.26 -2.92
CA ILE A 79 1.49 4.90 -3.82
C ILE A 79 0.86 6.12 -3.15
N ALA A 80 0.53 6.06 -1.85
CA ALA A 80 0.05 7.22 -1.09
C ALA A 80 1.07 8.37 -1.06
N GLN A 81 2.35 8.08 -0.86
CA GLN A 81 3.42 9.06 -0.94
C GLN A 81 3.51 9.68 -2.35
N LEU A 82 3.42 8.85 -3.41
CA LEU A 82 3.39 9.32 -4.80
C LEU A 82 2.13 10.13 -5.12
N MET A 83 0.99 9.83 -4.50
CA MET A 83 -0.22 10.66 -4.63
C MET A 83 0.05 12.09 -4.19
N TRP A 84 0.67 12.28 -3.02
CA TRP A 84 1.07 13.62 -2.58
C TRP A 84 2.06 14.24 -3.57
N ARG A 85 3.08 13.52 -3.98
CA ARG A 85 4.14 14.06 -4.86
C ARG A 85 3.64 14.49 -6.23
N ARG A 86 2.63 13.83 -6.79
CA ARG A 86 2.13 14.01 -8.17
C ARG A 86 0.82 14.78 -8.26
N HIS A 87 0.01 14.69 -7.21
CA HIS A 87 -1.35 15.23 -7.16
C HIS A 87 -1.58 15.99 -5.84
N GLU A 88 -0.62 16.82 -5.44
CA GLU A 88 -0.58 17.54 -4.16
C GLU A 88 -1.90 18.23 -3.82
N SER A 89 -2.48 18.98 -4.77
CA SER A 89 -3.75 19.70 -4.59
C SER A 89 -4.96 18.80 -4.30
N ARG A 90 -4.85 17.49 -4.54
CA ARG A 90 -5.90 16.49 -4.30
C ARG A 90 -5.77 15.82 -2.92
N VAL A 91 -4.59 15.91 -2.28
CA VAL A 91 -4.25 15.21 -1.05
C VAL A 91 -4.39 16.13 0.15
N ARG A 92 -5.35 15.83 1.03
CA ARG A 92 -5.57 16.60 2.27
C ARG A 92 -4.72 16.12 3.44
N GLY A 93 -4.08 14.99 3.31
CA GLY A 93 -3.22 14.36 4.29
C GLY A 93 -2.97 12.90 3.92
N LEU A 94 -2.14 12.19 4.67
CA LEU A 94 -1.71 10.83 4.39
C LEU A 94 -1.86 9.94 5.63
N VAL A 95 -2.25 8.69 5.41
CA VAL A 95 -2.13 7.63 6.43
C VAL A 95 -1.23 6.54 5.86
N LEU A 96 -0.09 6.32 6.48
CA LEU A 96 0.97 5.42 6.03
C LEU A 96 1.12 4.26 7.01
N CYS A 97 0.79 3.04 6.58
CA CYS A 97 0.74 1.86 7.44
C CYS A 97 1.75 0.82 6.99
N SER A 98 2.60 0.32 7.89
CA SER A 98 3.54 -0.78 7.61
C SER A 98 4.31 -0.57 6.31
N THR A 99 4.83 0.64 6.09
CA THR A 99 5.48 1.08 4.85
C THR A 99 6.76 1.87 5.14
N ALA A 100 7.48 2.25 4.09
CA ALA A 100 8.75 2.96 4.24
C ALA A 100 8.99 3.95 3.08
N GLY A 101 10.02 4.78 3.23
CA GLY A 101 10.51 5.66 2.17
C GLY A 101 11.41 4.94 1.15
N ASN A 102 11.96 3.77 1.49
CA ASN A 102 12.72 2.90 0.58
C ASN A 102 12.68 1.44 1.06
N PHE A 103 12.90 0.50 0.15
CA PHE A 103 12.76 -0.95 0.40
C PHE A 103 14.03 -1.75 0.11
N SER A 104 15.04 -1.16 -0.50
CA SER A 104 16.31 -1.82 -0.77
C SER A 104 17.49 -0.93 -0.38
N THR A 105 18.21 -1.34 0.66
CA THR A 105 19.41 -0.65 1.15
C THR A 105 20.67 -1.48 0.92
N SER A 106 20.57 -2.81 1.02
CA SER A 106 21.66 -3.73 0.78
C SER A 106 21.79 -4.13 -0.69
N ARG A 107 22.97 -4.66 -1.06
CA ARG A 107 23.20 -5.22 -2.39
C ARG A 107 22.35 -6.47 -2.62
N GLU A 108 22.17 -7.28 -1.60
CA GLU A 108 21.38 -8.52 -1.65
C GLU A 108 19.91 -8.24 -1.91
N GLU A 109 19.32 -7.29 -1.20
CA GLU A 109 17.94 -6.85 -1.43
C GLU A 109 17.75 -6.32 -2.85
N ARG A 110 18.67 -5.48 -3.33
CA ARG A 110 18.64 -4.97 -4.72
C ARG A 110 18.70 -6.09 -5.74
N LEU A 111 19.53 -7.10 -5.54
CA LEU A 111 19.61 -8.27 -6.41
C LEU A 111 18.33 -9.11 -6.34
N GLY A 112 17.73 -9.27 -5.16
CA GLY A 112 16.44 -9.94 -5.00
C GLY A 112 15.33 -9.26 -5.81
N PHE A 113 15.18 -7.94 -5.68
CA PHE A 113 14.19 -7.18 -6.44
C PHE A 113 14.48 -7.15 -7.96
N LEU A 114 15.75 -7.09 -8.37
CA LEU A 114 16.14 -7.24 -9.78
C LEU A 114 15.79 -8.62 -10.31
N GLY A 115 15.90 -9.66 -9.49
CA GLY A 115 15.47 -11.02 -9.82
C GLY A 115 13.98 -11.09 -10.17
N LEU A 116 13.13 -10.39 -9.44
CA LEU A 116 11.69 -10.28 -9.75
C LEU A 116 11.46 -9.61 -11.12
N SER A 117 12.18 -8.54 -11.42
CA SER A 117 12.12 -7.88 -12.72
C SER A 117 12.58 -8.80 -13.86
N GLY A 118 13.62 -9.60 -13.61
CA GLY A 118 14.10 -10.62 -14.55
C GLY A 118 13.06 -11.71 -14.82
N LEU A 119 12.42 -12.22 -13.76
CA LEU A 119 11.33 -13.19 -13.87
C LEU A 119 10.13 -12.61 -14.63
N ALA A 120 9.79 -11.36 -14.38
CA ALA A 120 8.73 -10.66 -15.12
C ALA A 120 9.08 -10.54 -16.61
N ALA A 121 10.32 -10.23 -16.95
CA ALA A 121 10.77 -10.18 -18.35
C ALA A 121 10.69 -11.55 -19.03
N LEU A 122 11.09 -12.61 -18.34
CA LEU A 122 10.95 -13.99 -18.83
C LEU A 122 9.47 -14.39 -19.00
N SER A 123 8.59 -13.97 -18.11
CA SER A 123 7.15 -14.27 -18.20
C SER A 123 6.49 -13.67 -19.44
N ARG A 124 7.06 -12.61 -20.04
CA ARG A 124 6.59 -12.05 -21.32
C ARG A 124 6.81 -12.99 -22.50
N LEU A 125 7.83 -13.85 -22.41
CA LEU A 125 8.16 -14.86 -23.42
C LEU A 125 7.42 -16.18 -23.19
N THR A 126 6.74 -16.33 -22.05
CA THR A 126 6.03 -17.55 -21.68
C THR A 126 4.65 -17.59 -22.34
N PRO A 127 4.27 -18.68 -23.02
CA PRO A 127 2.92 -18.84 -23.58
C PRO A 127 1.82 -18.64 -22.54
N ALA A 128 0.67 -18.10 -22.94
CA ALA A 128 -0.45 -17.82 -22.05
C ALA A 128 -0.86 -19.06 -21.23
N GLN A 129 -0.94 -20.22 -21.88
CA GLN A 129 -1.30 -21.49 -21.24
C GLN A 129 -0.35 -21.89 -20.10
N ALA A 130 0.96 -21.62 -20.25
CA ALA A 130 1.93 -21.93 -19.22
C ALA A 130 1.83 -20.94 -18.03
N ARG A 131 1.45 -19.70 -18.28
CA ARG A 131 1.17 -18.72 -17.21
C ARG A 131 -0.10 -19.09 -16.44
N ASP A 132 -1.15 -19.50 -17.15
CA ASP A 132 -2.40 -19.94 -16.54
C ASP A 132 -2.17 -21.19 -15.68
N TRP A 133 -1.37 -22.16 -16.18
CA TRP A 133 -0.97 -23.33 -15.42
C TRP A 133 -0.17 -22.97 -14.15
N LEU A 134 0.82 -22.04 -14.23
CA LEU A 134 1.57 -21.58 -13.07
C LEU A 134 0.66 -20.90 -12.04
N THR A 135 -0.28 -20.09 -12.50
CA THR A 135 -1.28 -19.43 -11.62
C THR A 135 -2.12 -20.48 -10.91
N GLU A 136 -2.56 -21.53 -11.63
CA GLU A 136 -3.32 -22.63 -11.06
C GLU A 136 -2.50 -23.44 -10.04
N GLN A 137 -1.22 -23.71 -10.32
CA GLN A 137 -0.34 -24.39 -9.36
C GLN A 137 -0.14 -23.57 -8.08
N LEU A 138 0.09 -22.26 -8.19
CA LEU A 138 0.18 -21.37 -7.04
C LEU A 138 -1.13 -21.32 -6.24
N TYR A 139 -2.27 -21.35 -6.95
CA TYR A 139 -3.59 -21.46 -6.35
C TYR A 139 -3.76 -22.77 -5.56
N VAL A 140 -3.43 -23.91 -6.15
CA VAL A 140 -3.55 -25.24 -5.54
C VAL A 140 -2.63 -25.35 -4.32
N GLN A 141 -1.40 -24.85 -4.42
CA GLN A 141 -0.44 -24.88 -3.33
C GLN A 141 -0.94 -24.06 -2.12
N ARG A 142 -1.45 -22.86 -2.35
CA ARG A 142 -1.98 -21.98 -1.28
C ARG A 142 -3.29 -22.46 -0.68
N LYS A 143 -4.11 -23.19 -1.42
CA LYS A 143 -5.33 -23.85 -0.91
C LYS A 143 -5.01 -24.85 0.21
N GLY A 144 -3.81 -25.45 0.21
CA GLY A 144 -3.32 -26.33 1.27
C GLY A 144 -2.87 -25.60 2.56
N GLU A 145 -2.74 -24.27 2.53
CA GLU A 145 -2.25 -23.45 3.67
C GLU A 145 -3.35 -23.01 4.65
N GLY A 146 -4.56 -23.57 4.54
CA GLY A 146 -5.70 -23.26 5.47
C GLY A 146 -6.34 -21.89 5.23
N LEU A 147 -6.08 -21.25 4.09
CA LEU A 147 -6.72 -19.99 3.72
C LEU A 147 -8.19 -20.21 3.34
N GLU A 148 -9.04 -19.26 3.70
CA GLU A 148 -10.44 -19.25 3.27
C GLU A 148 -10.56 -19.23 1.74
N PRO A 149 -11.50 -19.97 1.14
CA PRO A 149 -11.62 -20.09 -0.32
C PRO A 149 -11.71 -18.75 -1.06
N TRP A 150 -12.38 -17.76 -0.48
CA TRP A 150 -12.48 -16.42 -1.08
C TRP A 150 -11.13 -15.71 -1.15
N ALA A 151 -10.29 -15.85 -0.11
CA ALA A 151 -8.96 -15.23 -0.05
C ALA A 151 -8.04 -15.83 -1.12
N VAL A 152 -8.11 -17.15 -1.31
CA VAL A 152 -7.37 -17.86 -2.37
C VAL A 152 -7.83 -17.38 -3.75
N GLN A 153 -9.13 -17.17 -3.97
CA GLN A 153 -9.67 -16.63 -5.22
C GLN A 153 -9.17 -15.20 -5.48
N GLN A 154 -9.09 -14.35 -4.45
CA GLN A 154 -8.51 -13.02 -4.58
C GLN A 154 -7.05 -13.08 -5.06
N LEU A 155 -6.23 -13.95 -4.47
CA LEU A 155 -4.84 -14.15 -4.88
C LEU A 155 -4.71 -14.68 -6.31
N ALA A 156 -5.59 -15.60 -6.72
CA ALA A 156 -5.60 -16.15 -8.07
C ALA A 156 -6.01 -15.13 -9.16
N SER A 157 -6.67 -14.04 -8.76
CA SER A 157 -7.14 -13.01 -9.70
C SER A 157 -6.06 -12.06 -10.20
N HIS A 158 -4.83 -12.18 -9.76
CA HIS A 158 -3.73 -11.29 -10.15
C HIS A 158 -3.22 -11.56 -11.58
N ASP A 159 -2.71 -10.51 -12.24
CA ASP A 159 -1.74 -10.65 -13.32
C ASP A 159 -0.34 -10.80 -12.73
N TRP A 160 0.14 -12.04 -12.63
CA TRP A 160 1.42 -12.33 -11.97
C TRP A 160 2.63 -11.66 -12.62
N ARG A 161 2.58 -11.34 -13.90
CA ARG A 161 3.61 -10.53 -14.54
C ARG A 161 3.67 -9.14 -13.91
N HIS A 162 2.54 -8.48 -13.79
CA HIS A 162 2.48 -7.15 -13.14
C HIS A 162 2.81 -7.21 -11.65
N VAL A 163 2.44 -8.29 -10.97
CA VAL A 163 2.84 -8.49 -9.55
C VAL A 163 4.36 -8.60 -9.41
N LEU A 164 5.04 -9.34 -10.30
CA LEU A 164 6.49 -9.42 -10.31
C LEU A 164 7.14 -8.07 -10.65
N GLU A 165 6.61 -7.36 -11.67
CA GLU A 165 7.07 -6.01 -12.03
C GLU A 165 6.87 -5.02 -10.88
N ALA A 166 5.75 -5.12 -10.14
CA ALA A 166 5.48 -4.31 -8.95
C ALA A 166 6.53 -4.54 -7.85
N GLY A 167 6.94 -5.80 -7.62
CA GLY A 167 8.05 -6.10 -6.71
C GLY A 167 9.33 -5.37 -7.11
N GLY A 168 9.70 -5.41 -8.40
CA GLY A 168 10.85 -4.66 -8.92
C GLY A 168 10.71 -3.14 -8.72
N ALA A 169 9.53 -2.59 -8.96
CA ALA A 169 9.24 -1.17 -8.77
C ALA A 169 9.32 -0.75 -7.30
N ILE A 170 8.83 -1.59 -6.36
CA ILE A 170 8.99 -1.39 -4.91
C ILE A 170 10.47 -1.35 -4.54
N GLY A 171 11.26 -2.30 -5.03
CA GLY A 171 12.70 -2.34 -4.75
C GLY A 171 13.48 -1.13 -5.27
N ALA A 172 13.00 -0.48 -6.34
CA ALA A 172 13.57 0.73 -6.90
C ALA A 172 13.03 2.02 -6.27
N PHE A 173 11.95 1.94 -5.49
CA PHE A 173 11.31 3.12 -4.89
C PHE A 173 12.21 3.78 -3.84
N ASN A 174 12.31 5.11 -3.93
CA ASN A 174 12.98 5.95 -2.94
C ASN A 174 12.32 7.32 -2.85
N SER A 175 11.80 7.65 -1.69
CA SER A 175 11.17 8.95 -1.39
C SER A 175 11.95 9.78 -0.38
N LEU A 176 13.05 9.25 0.20
CA LEU A 176 13.74 9.85 1.34
C LEU A 176 14.15 11.31 1.09
N ASP A 177 14.51 11.67 -0.14
CA ASP A 177 14.98 13.02 -0.47
C ASP A 177 13.85 14.06 -0.49
N TRP A 178 12.60 13.65 -0.67
CA TRP A 178 11.47 14.57 -0.78
C TRP A 178 10.41 14.43 0.34
N LEU A 179 10.50 13.41 1.20
CA LEU A 179 9.66 13.29 2.39
C LEU A 179 9.67 14.54 3.29
N PRO A 180 10.81 15.24 3.48
CA PRO A 180 10.83 16.48 4.27
C PRO A 180 9.97 17.62 3.71
N GLY A 181 9.59 17.54 2.43
CA GLY A 181 8.70 18.51 1.79
C GLY A 181 7.21 18.26 2.00
N ILE A 182 6.82 17.15 2.65
CA ILE A 182 5.40 16.88 2.91
C ILE A 182 4.87 17.89 3.92
N ASP A 183 3.91 18.69 3.48
CA ASP A 183 3.33 19.82 4.20
C ASP A 183 1.87 19.59 4.65
N VAL A 184 1.31 18.43 4.32
CA VAL A 184 -0.03 18.01 4.76
C VAL A 184 0.04 17.16 6.03
N PRO A 185 -1.04 17.05 6.83
CA PRO A 185 -1.08 16.18 8.00
C PRO A 185 -0.79 14.72 7.63
N VAL A 186 0.08 14.06 8.39
CA VAL A 186 0.44 12.65 8.17
C VAL A 186 0.25 11.84 9.45
N SER A 187 -0.36 10.67 9.31
CA SER A 187 -0.40 9.62 10.33
C SER A 187 0.43 8.42 9.87
N VAL A 188 1.32 7.93 10.71
CA VAL A 188 2.13 6.73 10.46
C VAL A 188 1.74 5.66 11.47
N VAL A 189 1.30 4.50 10.99
CA VAL A 189 1.05 3.32 11.84
C VAL A 189 2.24 2.39 11.71
N LEU A 190 3.05 2.33 12.77
CA LEU A 190 4.24 1.50 12.88
C LEU A 190 3.87 0.09 13.33
N THR A 191 4.37 -0.92 12.65
CA THR A 191 4.26 -2.33 13.04
C THR A 191 5.58 -2.78 13.67
N LEU A 192 5.58 -2.99 15.00
CA LEU A 192 6.80 -3.11 15.80
C LEU A 192 7.58 -4.42 15.56
N ARG A 193 6.89 -5.48 15.12
CA ARG A 193 7.48 -6.81 14.85
C ARG A 193 7.46 -7.19 13.37
N ASP A 194 7.43 -6.18 12.49
CA ASP A 194 7.37 -6.37 11.06
C ASP A 194 8.69 -6.96 10.51
N GLN A 195 8.58 -8.14 9.90
CA GLN A 195 9.73 -8.84 9.30
C GLN A 195 9.88 -8.56 7.79
N VAL A 196 8.90 -7.87 7.19
CA VAL A 196 8.91 -7.48 5.77
C VAL A 196 9.46 -6.07 5.61
N ILE A 197 8.92 -5.14 6.40
CA ILE A 197 9.37 -3.75 6.44
C ILE A 197 9.87 -3.46 7.86
N SER A 198 11.18 -3.53 8.07
CA SER A 198 11.76 -3.37 9.40
C SER A 198 11.30 -2.07 10.08
N LEU A 199 11.16 -2.12 11.40
CA LEU A 199 10.79 -0.95 12.20
C LEU A 199 11.74 0.23 11.95
N GLU A 200 13.03 -0.04 11.77
CA GLU A 200 14.04 0.98 11.46
C GLU A 200 13.70 1.77 10.18
N ARG A 201 13.21 1.09 9.12
CA ARG A 201 12.81 1.77 7.88
C ARG A 201 11.55 2.58 8.04
N GLN A 202 10.57 2.04 8.79
CA GLN A 202 9.34 2.74 9.10
C GLN A 202 9.66 4.01 9.93
N GLN A 203 10.51 3.89 10.94
CA GLN A 203 10.95 5.00 11.79
C GLN A 203 11.72 6.05 10.99
N ARG A 204 12.66 5.63 10.13
CA ARG A 204 13.38 6.55 9.24
C ARG A 204 12.45 7.37 8.35
N MET A 205 11.39 6.77 7.83
CA MET A 205 10.37 7.50 7.08
C MET A 205 9.63 8.50 7.96
N LEU A 206 9.20 8.07 9.15
CA LEU A 206 8.53 8.92 10.14
C LEU A 206 9.37 10.15 10.48
N ASP A 207 10.66 9.96 10.81
CA ASP A 207 11.58 11.01 11.23
C ASP A 207 11.82 12.09 10.16
N LEU A 208 11.62 11.73 8.88
CA LEU A 208 11.79 12.65 7.75
C LEU A 208 10.54 13.47 7.43
N ILE A 209 9.38 13.13 7.97
CA ILE A 209 8.11 13.83 7.67
C ILE A 209 7.78 14.81 8.81
N PRO A 210 7.92 16.15 8.61
CA PRO A 210 7.79 17.12 9.71
C PRO A 210 6.40 17.18 10.34
N THR A 211 5.37 16.82 9.57
CA THR A 211 3.95 16.86 9.98
C THR A 211 3.44 15.55 10.56
N ALA A 212 4.30 14.52 10.64
CA ALA A 212 3.87 13.18 11.01
C ALA A 212 3.57 13.03 12.50
N ARG A 213 2.47 12.35 12.79
CA ARG A 213 2.16 11.71 14.07
C ARG A 213 2.22 10.20 13.87
N HIS A 214 2.51 9.46 14.93
CA HIS A 214 2.58 8.00 14.81
C HIS A 214 1.70 7.28 15.83
N TRP A 215 1.37 6.06 15.48
CA TRP A 215 0.70 5.04 16.28
C TRP A 215 1.55 3.79 16.22
N GLU A 216 1.77 3.17 17.35
CA GLU A 216 2.52 1.92 17.44
C GLU A 216 1.55 0.75 17.54
N PHE A 217 1.84 -0.33 16.80
CA PHE A 217 1.06 -1.55 16.87
C PHE A 217 1.98 -2.76 16.95
N ASP A 218 1.88 -3.50 18.07
CA ASP A 218 2.75 -4.65 18.36
C ASP A 218 2.33 -5.90 17.57
N ALA A 219 2.62 -5.91 16.27
CA ALA A 219 2.36 -7.03 15.36
C ALA A 219 3.35 -7.05 14.18
N GLY A 220 3.24 -8.10 13.36
CA GLY A 220 3.98 -8.26 12.09
C GLY A 220 3.31 -7.54 10.92
N HIS A 221 3.83 -7.82 9.71
CA HIS A 221 3.36 -7.22 8.45
C HIS A 221 1.95 -7.63 8.05
N ASP A 222 1.38 -8.61 8.70
CA ASP A 222 0.04 -9.15 8.49
C ASP A 222 -1.03 -8.51 9.40
N ALA A 223 -0.65 -7.49 10.18
CA ALA A 223 -1.46 -6.86 11.22
C ALA A 223 -2.88 -6.47 10.76
N VAL A 224 -2.98 -5.93 9.56
CA VAL A 224 -4.23 -5.39 9.01
C VAL A 224 -5.35 -6.44 8.89
N TRP A 225 -5.01 -7.71 8.74
CA TRP A 225 -5.96 -8.81 8.66
C TRP A 225 -5.81 -9.83 9.80
N ALA A 226 -4.58 -10.21 10.21
CA ALA A 226 -4.36 -11.21 11.26
C ALA A 226 -4.70 -10.70 12.66
N ARG A 227 -4.60 -9.38 12.89
CA ARG A 227 -4.91 -8.71 14.14
C ARG A 227 -5.98 -7.63 13.97
N SER A 228 -6.85 -7.80 12.98
CA SER A 228 -7.84 -6.80 12.59
C SER A 228 -8.73 -6.28 13.74
N PRO A 229 -9.18 -7.07 14.71
CA PRO A 229 -10.00 -6.53 15.83
C PRO A 229 -9.29 -5.42 16.62
N ASP A 230 -7.97 -5.56 16.82
CA ASP A 230 -7.17 -4.57 17.54
C ASP A 230 -6.61 -3.49 16.60
N TYR A 231 -6.35 -3.85 15.34
CA TYR A 231 -5.75 -2.95 14.35
C TYR A 231 -6.72 -1.90 13.82
N VAL A 232 -7.98 -2.28 13.58
CA VAL A 232 -9.00 -1.38 13.00
C VAL A 232 -9.24 -0.13 13.85
N PRO A 233 -9.33 -0.19 15.19
CA PRO A 233 -9.41 1.01 16.03
C PRO A 233 -8.21 1.95 15.85
N VAL A 234 -6.99 1.42 15.80
CA VAL A 234 -5.76 2.22 15.60
C VAL A 234 -5.79 2.90 14.22
N LEU A 235 -6.16 2.17 13.18
CA LEU A 235 -6.32 2.71 11.83
C LEU A 235 -7.37 3.82 11.78
N LEU A 236 -8.50 3.62 12.45
CA LEU A 236 -9.57 4.63 12.52
C LEU A 236 -9.08 5.91 13.19
N ASP A 237 -8.35 5.80 14.31
CA ASP A 237 -7.81 6.96 15.02
C ASP A 237 -6.75 7.69 14.19
N ALA A 238 -5.90 6.95 13.48
CA ALA A 238 -4.94 7.52 12.54
C ALA A 238 -5.65 8.30 11.40
N CYS A 239 -6.74 7.75 10.85
CA CYS A 239 -7.55 8.41 9.82
C CYS A 239 -8.24 9.68 10.38
N ARG A 240 -8.82 9.61 11.58
CA ARG A 240 -9.48 10.75 12.24
C ARG A 240 -8.50 11.89 12.51
N ALA A 241 -7.29 11.58 12.95
CA ALA A 241 -6.27 12.58 13.23
C ALA A 241 -5.87 13.37 11.98
N VAL A 242 -5.85 12.73 10.81
CA VAL A 242 -5.57 13.41 9.53
C VAL A 242 -6.78 14.20 9.03
N VAL A 243 -7.97 13.60 9.06
CA VAL A 243 -9.19 14.24 8.55
C VAL A 243 -9.62 15.43 9.42
N GLY A 244 -9.39 15.35 10.74
CA GLY A 244 -9.72 16.41 11.70
C GLY A 244 -8.67 17.53 11.81
N ALA A 245 -7.48 17.34 11.24
CA ALA A 245 -6.44 18.37 11.27
C ALA A 245 -6.77 19.48 10.27
N SER A 246 -6.71 20.73 10.75
CA SER A 246 -6.76 21.90 9.86
C SER A 246 -5.42 22.05 9.14
N PRO A 247 -5.40 22.45 7.84
CA PRO A 247 -4.16 22.77 7.16
C PRO A 247 -3.40 23.87 7.95
N GLY A 248 -2.15 23.61 8.31
CA GLY A 248 -1.29 24.57 8.98
C GLY A 248 -1.09 24.41 10.49
N THR A 249 -1.67 23.39 11.13
CA THR A 249 -1.40 23.13 12.57
C THR A 249 -0.22 22.17 12.72
N THR A 250 0.97 22.71 12.87
CA THR A 250 2.15 21.96 13.37
C THR A 250 1.88 21.56 14.82
N ALA A 251 1.64 20.27 15.06
CA ALA A 251 1.45 19.77 16.42
C ALA A 251 2.80 19.59 17.08
N THR A 252 3.08 20.43 18.06
CA THR A 252 4.12 20.18 19.07
C THR A 252 3.80 18.86 19.77
N ALA A 253 4.74 17.92 19.70
CA ALA A 253 4.68 16.65 20.42
C ALA A 253 4.57 16.93 21.93
N GLY A 254 3.42 16.62 22.50
CA GLY A 254 3.22 16.52 23.95
C GLY A 254 3.50 15.08 24.36
N ALA A 255 4.65 14.85 24.98
CA ALA A 255 4.92 13.65 25.75
C ALA A 255 3.94 13.57 26.92
N GLN A 256 3.20 12.48 27.04
CA GLN A 256 2.74 11.91 28.31
C GLN A 256 2.71 10.39 28.17
#